data_ae5e2222a24639bc385e14ad8e849501
#
_entry.id   ae5e2222a24639bc385e14ad8e849501
#
_cell.length_a   1.000
_cell.length_b   1.000
_cell.length_c   1.000
_cell.angle_alpha   90.00
_cell.angle_beta   90.00
_cell.angle_gamma   90.00
#
_symmetry.space_group_name_H-M   'P 1'
#
loop_
_entity.id
_entity.type
_entity.pdbx_description
1 polymer ?
#
loop_
_entity_poly.entity_id
_entity_poly.type
_entity_poly.pdbx_seq_one_letter_code
_entity_poly.pdbx_strand_id
1 'polypeptide(L)'
;MHLKFCFESIPNEPTPAAMLRYYRQRKRLTTRQLAENVGIVPATVLMYERGRFPIPYQIAVAFADILEIDSNLLFDEFARFMDYPYSNRLREVRKVYGLNQTVFAEKANICYSIYAKWETAVRQPSRKMYEQ
;
A
#
# COMPACT_ATOMS: atom_id res chain seq x y z
N MET A 1 -22.80 -3.30 26.24
CA MET A 1 -22.15 -3.44 26.18
C MET A 1 -21.29 -3.22 25.74
N HIS A 2 -21.42 -2.68 25.75
CA HIS A 2 -20.75 -2.53 25.48
C HIS A 2 -19.93 -2.73 24.97
N LEU A 3 -20.03 -2.83 24.57
CA LEU A 3 -19.26 -3.08 24.32
C LEU A 3 -18.49 -2.76 23.94
N LYS A 4 -18.54 -2.20 24.02
CA LYS A 4 -17.86 -1.77 23.80
C LYS A 4 -16.97 -1.80 23.43
N PHE A 5 -17.52 -1.77 23.65
CA PHE A 5 -16.34 -1.78 23.24
C PHE A 5 -16.01 -0.84 22.17
N CYS A 6 -15.06 -0.28 22.18
CA CYS A 6 -14.49 0.75 21.41
C CYS A 6 -14.12 0.32 20.00
N PHE A 7 -13.87 -0.94 19.77
CA PHE A 7 -13.56 -1.42 18.42
C PHE A 7 -14.78 -1.52 17.52
N GLU A 8 -15.96 -1.34 18.08
CA GLU A 8 -17.18 -1.40 17.30
C GLU A 8 -17.44 -0.14 16.50
N SER A 9 -16.76 0.93 16.82
CA SER A 9 -16.94 2.18 16.09
C SER A 9 -15.87 2.33 15.02
N ILE A 10 -16.25 2.98 13.91
CA ILE A 10 -15.31 3.27 12.85
C ILE A 10 -14.25 4.23 13.38
N PRO A 11 -12.97 3.98 13.09
CA PRO A 11 -11.90 4.87 13.55
C PRO A 11 -12.12 6.31 13.09
N ASN A 12 -11.86 7.26 13.97
CA ASN A 12 -11.97 8.68 13.66
C ASN A 12 -10.97 9.09 12.57
N GLU A 13 -9.80 8.50 12.59
CA GLU A 13 -8.79 8.72 11.56
C GLU A 13 -8.61 7.42 10.79
N PRO A 14 -9.09 7.36 9.53
CA PRO A 14 -9.04 6.13 8.76
C PRO A 14 -7.66 5.88 8.15
N THR A 15 -6.66 5.72 9.00
CA THR A 15 -5.34 5.31 8.55
C THR A 15 -5.35 3.82 8.21
N PRO A 16 -4.45 3.34 7.34
CA PRO A 16 -4.36 1.91 7.07
C PRO A 16 -4.18 1.07 8.34
N ALA A 17 -3.38 1.56 9.29
CA ALA A 17 -3.15 0.85 10.55
C ALA A 17 -4.44 0.69 11.35
N ALA A 18 -5.20 1.78 11.50
CA ALA A 18 -6.45 1.76 12.24
C ALA A 18 -7.50 0.89 11.56
N MET A 19 -7.57 0.96 10.23
CA MET A 19 -8.54 0.17 9.48
C MET A 19 -8.20 -1.32 9.53
N LEU A 20 -6.92 -1.68 9.48
CA LEU A 20 -6.51 -3.07 9.62
C LEU A 20 -6.98 -3.65 10.95
N ARG A 21 -6.70 -2.94 12.03
CA ARG A 21 -7.10 -3.38 13.37
C ARG A 21 -8.62 -3.49 13.48
N TYR A 22 -9.33 -2.49 12.98
CA TYR A 22 -10.79 -2.44 13.07
C TYR A 22 -11.42 -3.64 12.36
N TYR A 23 -11.05 -3.88 11.11
CA TYR A 23 -11.65 -4.97 10.33
C TYR A 23 -11.19 -6.34 10.78
N ARG A 24 -9.97 -6.46 11.31
CA ARG A 24 -9.53 -7.71 11.91
C ARG A 24 -10.41 -8.08 13.11
N GLN A 25 -10.68 -7.11 13.96
CA GLN A 25 -11.52 -7.32 15.14
C GLN A 25 -12.96 -7.63 14.74
N ARG A 26 -13.46 -6.99 13.72
CA ARG A 26 -14.80 -7.28 13.21
C ARG A 26 -14.93 -8.71 12.69
N LYS A 27 -13.89 -9.23 12.09
CA LYS A 27 -13.83 -10.62 11.62
C LYS A 27 -13.53 -11.57 12.78
N ARG A 28 -13.26 -11.07 13.96
CA ARG A 28 -12.93 -11.85 15.15
C ARG A 28 -11.69 -12.71 14.96
N LEU A 29 -10.71 -12.19 14.24
CA LEU A 29 -9.43 -12.84 14.04
C LEU A 29 -8.40 -12.29 15.02
N THR A 30 -7.54 -13.16 15.53
CA THR A 30 -6.37 -12.69 16.30
C THR A 30 -5.28 -12.27 15.33
N THR A 31 -4.29 -11.54 15.86
CA THR A 31 -3.14 -11.18 15.04
C THR A 31 -2.41 -12.42 14.53
N ARG A 32 -2.36 -13.47 15.36
CA ARG A 32 -1.75 -14.73 14.97
C ARG A 32 -2.49 -15.39 13.81
N GLN A 33 -3.82 -15.43 13.87
CA GLN A 33 -4.61 -16.03 12.81
C GLN A 33 -4.45 -15.29 11.49
N LEU A 34 -4.47 -13.97 11.55
CA LEU A 34 -4.29 -13.16 10.35
C LEU A 34 -2.89 -13.36 9.77
N ALA A 35 -1.88 -13.37 10.63
CA ALA A 35 -0.49 -13.58 10.21
C ALA A 35 -0.29 -14.93 9.56
N GLU A 36 -0.86 -15.98 10.13
CA GLU A 36 -0.74 -17.34 9.58
C GLU A 36 -1.36 -17.44 8.19
N ASN A 37 -2.49 -16.77 7.98
CA ASN A 37 -3.16 -16.79 6.68
C ASN A 37 -2.34 -16.09 5.58
N VAL A 38 -1.48 -15.17 5.97
CA VAL A 38 -0.66 -14.41 5.00
C VAL A 38 0.77 -14.93 4.94
N GLY A 39 1.18 -15.70 5.93
CA GLY A 39 2.52 -16.28 5.98
C GLY A 39 3.56 -15.33 6.56
N ILE A 40 3.15 -14.47 7.50
CA ILE A 40 4.06 -13.54 8.18
C ILE A 40 4.01 -13.78 9.68
N VAL A 41 4.92 -13.15 10.40
CA VAL A 41 5.02 -13.27 11.85
C VAL A 41 3.94 -12.42 12.53
N PRO A 42 3.27 -12.92 13.59
CA PRO A 42 2.25 -12.12 14.28
C PRO A 42 2.73 -10.77 14.78
N ALA A 43 3.99 -10.67 15.20
CA ALA A 43 4.57 -9.40 15.62
C ALA A 43 4.54 -8.36 14.51
N THR A 44 4.69 -8.80 13.26
CA THR A 44 4.64 -7.91 12.10
C THR A 44 3.24 -7.31 11.92
N VAL A 45 2.20 -8.12 12.08
CA VAL A 45 0.82 -7.62 12.04
C VAL A 45 0.62 -6.54 13.09
N LEU A 46 1.12 -6.78 14.29
CA LEU A 46 1.02 -5.83 15.38
C LEU A 46 1.70 -4.50 15.05
N MET A 47 2.88 -4.57 14.42
CA MET A 47 3.60 -3.36 13.99
C MET A 47 2.81 -2.58 12.94
N TYR A 48 2.16 -3.26 12.01
CA TYR A 48 1.30 -2.61 11.04
C TYR A 48 0.12 -1.91 11.72
N GLU A 49 -0.51 -2.59 12.69
CA GLU A 49 -1.67 -2.02 13.40
C GLU A 49 -1.29 -0.83 14.28
N ARG A 50 -0.05 -0.76 14.70
CA ARG A 50 0.46 0.36 15.49
C ARG A 50 0.98 1.51 14.63
N GLY A 51 0.97 1.33 13.32
CA GLY A 51 1.47 2.34 12.40
C GLY A 51 2.98 2.50 12.39
N ARG A 52 3.70 1.51 12.92
CA ARG A 52 5.17 1.57 12.97
C ARG A 52 5.82 1.26 11.63
N PHE A 53 5.17 0.41 10.83
CA PHE A 53 5.62 0.08 9.49
C PHE A 53 4.48 0.29 8.53
N PRO A 54 4.73 0.81 7.32
CA PRO A 54 3.70 0.84 6.29
C PRO A 54 3.38 -0.58 5.84
N ILE A 55 2.13 -0.82 5.50
CA ILE A 55 1.72 -2.14 4.99
C ILE A 55 2.14 -2.23 3.53
N PRO A 56 2.98 -3.21 3.16
CA PRO A 56 3.36 -3.37 1.75
C PRO A 56 2.13 -3.67 0.89
N TYR A 57 2.17 -3.27 -0.36
CA TYR A 57 1.04 -3.42 -1.28
C TYR A 57 0.52 -4.86 -1.32
N GLN A 58 1.41 -5.82 -1.52
CA GLN A 58 1.01 -7.23 -1.64
C GLN A 58 0.40 -7.77 -0.36
N ILE A 59 0.92 -7.36 0.78
CA ILE A 59 0.40 -7.77 2.09
C ILE A 59 -0.97 -7.13 2.33
N ALA A 60 -1.13 -5.86 1.95
CA ALA A 60 -2.42 -5.17 2.08
C ALA A 60 -3.50 -5.85 1.24
N VAL A 61 -3.17 -6.26 0.02
CA VAL A 61 -4.10 -6.98 -0.84
C VAL A 61 -4.49 -8.34 -0.21
N ALA A 62 -3.51 -9.05 0.35
CA ALA A 62 -3.77 -10.33 1.00
C ALA A 62 -4.65 -10.16 2.25
N PHE A 63 -4.38 -9.14 3.05
CA PHE A 63 -5.22 -8.84 4.22
C PHE A 63 -6.65 -8.51 3.80
N ALA A 64 -6.80 -7.66 2.78
CA ALA A 64 -8.12 -7.26 2.31
C ALA A 64 -8.93 -8.46 1.81
N ASP A 65 -8.27 -9.39 1.15
CA ASP A 65 -8.90 -10.61 0.67
C ASP A 65 -9.42 -11.46 1.82
N ILE A 66 -8.60 -11.64 2.85
CA ILE A 66 -8.98 -12.41 4.03
C ILE A 66 -10.09 -11.71 4.82
N LEU A 67 -10.00 -10.40 4.95
CA LEU A 67 -10.97 -9.61 5.69
C LEU A 67 -12.22 -9.28 4.89
N GLU A 68 -12.22 -9.60 3.59
CA GLU A 68 -13.34 -9.35 2.67
C GLU A 68 -13.72 -7.87 2.64
N ILE A 69 -12.70 -7.02 2.50
CA ILE A 69 -12.88 -5.58 2.43
C ILE A 69 -12.17 -5.05 1.18
N ASP A 70 -12.45 -3.79 0.84
CA ASP A 70 -11.75 -3.11 -0.25
C ASP A 70 -10.31 -2.87 0.17
N SER A 71 -9.37 -3.31 -0.67
CA SER A 71 -7.95 -3.16 -0.38
C SER A 71 -7.51 -1.70 -0.26
N ASN A 72 -8.23 -0.76 -0.89
CA ASN A 72 -7.95 0.67 -0.76
C ASN A 72 -7.98 1.16 0.68
N LEU A 73 -8.74 0.50 1.54
CA LEU A 73 -8.82 0.86 2.95
C LEU A 73 -7.50 0.62 3.69
N LEU A 74 -6.66 -0.27 3.15
CA LEU A 74 -5.37 -0.62 3.75
C LEU A 74 -4.18 -0.01 3.00
N PHE A 75 -4.44 0.73 1.92
CA PHE A 75 -3.38 1.32 1.12
C PHE A 75 -2.98 2.69 1.66
N ASP A 76 -1.68 2.94 1.74
CA ASP A 76 -1.17 4.30 1.85
C ASP A 76 -0.98 4.85 0.43
N GLU A 77 -0.42 6.04 0.30
CA GLU A 77 -0.25 6.66 -1.01
C GLU A 77 0.65 5.84 -1.93
N PHE A 78 1.72 5.27 -1.37
CA PHE A 78 2.63 4.45 -2.17
C PHE A 78 1.92 3.19 -2.68
N ALA A 79 1.14 2.53 -1.81
CA ALA A 79 0.42 1.32 -2.21
C ALA A 79 -0.63 1.63 -3.28
N ARG A 80 -1.29 2.78 -3.18
CA ARG A 80 -2.24 3.21 -4.21
C ARG A 80 -1.53 3.46 -5.54
N PHE A 81 -0.34 4.05 -5.48
CA PHE A 81 0.48 4.23 -6.67
C PHE A 81 0.80 2.88 -7.32
N MET A 82 1.15 1.88 -6.51
CA MET A 82 1.46 0.54 -7.00
C MET A 82 0.25 -0.18 -7.57
N ASP A 83 -0.94 0.13 -7.07
CA ASP A 83 -2.18 -0.50 -7.52
C ASP A 83 -2.60 -0.01 -8.91
N TYR A 84 -2.18 1.20 -9.28
CA TYR A 84 -2.44 1.74 -10.61
C TYR A 84 -1.49 1.10 -11.62
N PRO A 85 -1.88 1.09 -12.91
CA PRO A 85 -0.94 0.69 -13.96
C PRO A 85 0.13 1.78 -14.11
N TYR A 86 1.10 1.76 -13.21
CA TYR A 86 2.07 2.85 -13.07
C TYR A 86 2.85 3.10 -14.36
N SER A 87 3.10 2.05 -15.16
CA SER A 87 3.81 2.24 -16.42
C SER A 87 3.03 3.15 -17.38
N ASN A 88 1.72 2.91 -17.49
CA ASN A 88 0.86 3.76 -18.31
C ASN A 88 0.73 5.16 -17.72
N ARG A 89 0.63 5.24 -16.39
CA ARG A 89 0.52 6.52 -15.70
C ARG A 89 1.75 7.39 -15.92
N LEU A 90 2.92 6.78 -15.84
CA LEU A 90 4.15 7.50 -16.09
C LEU A 90 4.22 8.04 -17.52
N ARG A 91 3.79 7.23 -18.49
CA ARG A 91 3.74 7.66 -19.88
C ARG A 91 2.78 8.82 -20.08
N GLU A 92 1.60 8.74 -19.45
CA GLU A 92 0.60 9.80 -19.55
C GLU A 92 1.12 11.12 -19.00
N VAL A 93 1.73 11.09 -17.81
CA VAL A 93 2.30 12.28 -17.21
C VAL A 93 3.39 12.86 -18.10
N ARG A 94 4.26 12.00 -18.62
CA ARG A 94 5.33 12.44 -19.52
C ARG A 94 4.79 13.10 -20.77
N LYS A 95 3.74 12.52 -21.37
CA LYS A 95 3.12 13.06 -22.58
C LYS A 95 2.46 14.40 -22.33
N VAL A 96 1.84 14.58 -21.18
CA VAL A 96 1.22 15.85 -20.82
C VAL A 96 2.25 16.98 -20.84
N TYR A 97 3.47 16.71 -20.39
CA TYR A 97 4.54 17.70 -20.41
C TYR A 97 5.30 17.75 -21.73
N GLY A 98 4.95 16.90 -22.68
CA GLY A 98 5.59 16.87 -23.99
C GLY A 98 7.05 16.47 -23.96
N LEU A 99 7.46 15.66 -23.01
CA LEU A 99 8.85 15.29 -22.81
C LEU A 99 9.11 13.86 -23.30
N ASN A 100 10.33 13.61 -23.78
CA ASN A 100 10.73 12.24 -24.05
C ASN A 100 11.24 11.59 -22.75
N GLN A 101 11.51 10.28 -22.79
CA GLN A 101 11.92 9.53 -21.61
C GLN A 101 13.20 10.06 -20.99
N THR A 102 14.17 10.41 -21.82
CA THR A 102 15.47 10.89 -21.34
C THR A 102 15.32 12.19 -20.57
N VAL A 103 14.61 13.15 -21.16
CA VAL A 103 14.42 14.47 -20.55
C VAL A 103 13.58 14.35 -19.29
N PHE A 104 12.53 13.52 -19.31
CA PHE A 104 11.69 13.36 -18.13
C PHE A 104 12.46 12.73 -16.97
N ALA A 105 13.25 11.69 -17.24
CA ALA A 105 14.07 11.05 -16.21
C ALA A 105 15.10 12.03 -15.64
N GLU A 106 15.70 12.84 -16.50
CA GLU A 106 16.68 13.84 -16.08
C GLU A 106 16.03 14.88 -15.15
N LYS A 107 14.87 15.39 -15.52
CA LYS A 107 14.15 16.35 -14.69
C LYS A 107 13.68 15.77 -13.36
N ALA A 108 13.35 14.49 -13.35
CA ALA A 108 12.94 13.80 -12.13
C ALA A 108 14.13 13.30 -11.31
N ASN A 109 15.35 13.50 -11.80
CA ASN A 109 16.58 13.08 -11.15
C ASN A 109 16.63 11.54 -10.99
N ILE A 110 16.25 10.85 -12.05
CA ILE A 110 16.23 9.38 -12.08
C ILE A 110 17.10 8.92 -13.24
N CYS A 111 17.83 7.82 -13.03
CA CYS A 111 18.63 7.23 -14.09
C CYS A 111 17.70 6.78 -15.23
N TYR A 112 18.06 7.13 -16.48
CA TYR A 112 17.23 6.82 -17.63
C TYR A 112 16.92 5.33 -17.76
N SER A 113 17.91 4.47 -17.57
CA SER A 113 17.69 3.04 -17.72
C SER A 113 16.69 2.49 -16.70
N ILE A 114 16.72 3.03 -15.50
CA ILE A 114 15.76 2.66 -14.45
C ILE A 114 14.36 3.16 -14.80
N TYR A 115 14.26 4.42 -15.24
CA TYR A 115 12.99 5.01 -15.62
C TYR A 115 12.33 4.25 -16.78
N ALA A 116 13.13 3.91 -17.79
CA ALA A 116 12.61 3.17 -18.94
C ALA A 116 12.03 1.82 -18.51
N LYS A 117 12.66 1.15 -17.55
CA LYS A 117 12.14 -0.11 -17.02
C LYS A 117 10.84 0.08 -16.26
N TRP A 118 10.67 1.20 -15.59
CA TRP A 118 9.41 1.49 -14.91
C TRP A 118 8.27 1.68 -15.92
N GLU A 119 8.52 2.37 -17.04
CA GLU A 119 7.50 2.57 -18.06
C GLU A 119 7.12 1.27 -18.78
N THR A 120 8.01 0.30 -18.81
CA THR A 120 7.73 -1.00 -19.41
C THR A 120 7.24 -2.03 -18.40
N ALA A 121 7.08 -1.64 -17.15
CA ALA A 121 6.63 -2.50 -16.06
C ALA A 121 7.59 -3.65 -15.74
N VAL A 122 8.83 -3.56 -16.20
CA VAL A 122 9.85 -4.57 -15.90
C VAL A 122 10.33 -4.44 -14.48
N ARG A 123 10.33 -3.21 -13.95
CA ARG A 123 10.81 -2.92 -12.62
C ARG A 123 9.89 -1.90 -11.94
N GLN A 124 9.55 -2.15 -10.68
CA GLN A 124 8.72 -1.25 -9.90
C GLN A 124 9.59 -0.28 -9.10
N PRO A 125 9.13 0.98 -8.94
CA PRO A 125 9.84 1.92 -8.07
C PRO A 125 9.78 1.45 -6.62
N SER A 126 10.84 1.69 -5.86
CA SER A 126 10.84 1.44 -4.44
C SER A 126 10.11 2.56 -3.72
N ARG A 127 9.66 2.29 -2.49
CA ARG A 127 9.02 3.32 -1.68
C ARG A 127 9.94 4.54 -1.48
N LYS A 128 11.22 4.28 -1.26
CA LYS A 128 12.19 5.35 -1.06
C LYS A 128 12.28 6.28 -2.27
N MET A 129 12.28 5.71 -3.47
CA MET A 129 12.31 6.50 -4.70
C MET A 129 11.00 7.26 -4.92
N TYR A 130 9.88 6.63 -4.57
CA TYR A 130 8.58 7.28 -4.69
C TYR A 130 8.50 8.54 -3.82
N GLU A 131 9.09 8.49 -2.63
CA GLU A 131 9.03 9.59 -1.67
C GLU A 131 10.00 10.74 -2.00
N GLN A 132 10.86 10.56 -2.98
CA GLN A 132 11.69 11.65 -3.49
C GLN A 132 10.88 12.48 -4.49
#